data_de3c19e8006596fb51de61d50c3836a8
#
_entry.id   de3c19e8006596fb51de61d50c3836a8
#
_cell.length_a   1.000
_cell.length_b   1.000
_cell.length_c   1.000
_cell.angle_alpha   90.00
_cell.angle_beta   90.00
_cell.angle_gamma   90.00
#
_symmetry.space_group_name_H-M   'P 1'
#
loop_
_entity.id
_entity.type
_entity.pdbx_description
1 polymer ?
#
loop_
_entity_poly.entity_id
_entity_poly.type
_entity_poly.pdbx_seq_one_letter_code
_entity_poly.pdbx_strand_id
1 'polypeptide(L)'
;MSIGERICFFRKKRGLTQEQLGRLIGLPDNSADVRITQYESGSRKPKGDVVKALAEVFGISPFALSISDIDDPLVILHTLFAMEDIYGAWVEKNLSAIALNFDPYNNENAERLFNMLCDWRNQFEKRINGIITKEEYDNWRYNYPGKDGVVQ
;
A
#
# COMPACT_ATOMS: atom_id res chain seq x y z
N MET A 1 -6.60 -0.27 8.74
CA MET A 1 -7.39 -0.76 7.55
C MET A 1 -6.86 -2.12 7.13
N SER A 2 -7.62 -3.18 7.37
CA SER A 2 -7.31 -4.55 6.97
C SER A 2 -7.33 -4.74 5.45
N ILE A 3 -6.80 -5.86 4.94
CA ILE A 3 -6.85 -6.17 3.49
C ILE A 3 -8.31 -6.26 3.00
N GLY A 4 -9.24 -6.77 3.82
CA GLY A 4 -10.66 -6.85 3.46
C GLY A 4 -11.30 -5.47 3.30
N GLU A 5 -11.02 -4.55 4.21
CA GLU A 5 -11.50 -3.17 4.12
C GLU A 5 -10.91 -2.44 2.90
N ARG A 6 -9.65 -2.71 2.53
CA ARG A 6 -9.05 -2.16 1.30
C ARG A 6 -9.71 -2.71 0.05
N ILE A 7 -10.01 -4.00 0.00
CA ILE A 7 -10.76 -4.61 -1.13
C ILE A 7 -12.12 -3.92 -1.27
N CYS A 8 -12.86 -3.76 -0.17
CA CYS A 8 -14.15 -3.06 -0.16
C CYS A 8 -14.01 -1.60 -0.64
N PHE A 9 -12.99 -0.89 -0.15
CA PHE A 9 -12.71 0.50 -0.54
C PHE A 9 -12.46 0.65 -2.04
N PHE A 10 -11.54 -0.14 -2.61
CA PHE A 10 -11.20 -0.06 -4.03
C PHE A 10 -12.34 -0.55 -4.93
N ARG A 11 -13.08 -1.59 -4.51
CA ARG A 11 -14.28 -2.03 -5.24
C ARG A 11 -15.30 -0.91 -5.36
N LYS A 12 -15.62 -0.27 -4.24
CA LYS A 12 -16.56 0.88 -4.21
C LYS A 12 -16.05 2.04 -5.05
N LYS A 13 -14.76 2.35 -4.98
CA LYS A 13 -14.13 3.40 -5.79
C LYS A 13 -14.25 3.12 -7.29
N ARG A 14 -14.30 1.83 -7.70
CA ARG A 14 -14.52 1.40 -9.09
C ARG A 14 -16.00 1.23 -9.46
N GLY A 15 -16.93 1.46 -8.52
CA GLY A 15 -18.37 1.31 -8.76
C GLY A 15 -18.82 -0.15 -8.97
N LEU A 16 -18.03 -1.14 -8.54
CA LEU A 16 -18.30 -2.54 -8.77
C LEU A 16 -19.16 -3.13 -7.64
N THR A 17 -20.09 -4.04 -7.99
CA THR A 17 -20.71 -4.93 -7.00
C THR A 17 -19.74 -6.05 -6.61
N GLN A 18 -20.04 -6.76 -5.50
CA GLN A 18 -19.24 -7.91 -5.08
C GLN A 18 -19.26 -9.02 -6.14
N GLU A 19 -20.40 -9.29 -6.73
CA GLU A 19 -20.58 -10.25 -7.81
C GLU A 19 -19.74 -9.87 -9.04
N GLN A 20 -19.82 -8.61 -9.48
CA GLN A 20 -19.03 -8.12 -10.62
C GLN A 20 -17.53 -8.25 -10.37
N LEU A 21 -17.06 -7.87 -9.19
CA LEU A 21 -15.65 -8.03 -8.82
C LEU A 21 -15.23 -9.49 -8.84
N GLY A 22 -16.06 -10.37 -8.27
CA GLY A 22 -15.76 -11.82 -8.24
C GLY A 22 -15.65 -12.42 -9.64
N ARG A 23 -16.54 -12.06 -10.56
CA ARG A 23 -16.45 -12.48 -11.98
C ARG A 23 -15.20 -11.96 -12.66
N LEU A 24 -14.84 -10.69 -12.46
CA LEU A 24 -13.65 -10.08 -13.08
C LEU A 24 -12.35 -10.74 -12.65
N ILE A 25 -12.28 -11.29 -11.44
CA ILE A 25 -11.11 -12.06 -10.96
C ILE A 25 -11.20 -13.56 -11.24
N GLY A 26 -12.19 -14.01 -12.02
CA GLY A 26 -12.33 -15.39 -12.48
C GLY A 26 -12.95 -16.34 -11.45
N LEU A 27 -13.70 -15.84 -10.46
CA LEU A 27 -14.46 -16.70 -9.56
C LEU A 27 -15.72 -17.27 -10.25
N PRO A 28 -16.14 -18.51 -9.92
CA PRO A 28 -17.37 -19.08 -10.44
C PRO A 28 -18.61 -18.22 -10.08
N ASP A 29 -19.51 -18.02 -11.04
CA ASP A 29 -20.71 -17.17 -10.91
C ASP A 29 -21.56 -17.46 -9.67
N ASN A 30 -21.73 -18.74 -9.33
CA ASN A 30 -22.54 -19.19 -8.20
C ASN A 30 -21.92 -18.94 -6.82
N SER A 31 -20.72 -18.40 -6.75
CA SER A 31 -19.98 -18.16 -5.49
C SER A 31 -19.17 -16.86 -5.49
N ALA A 32 -19.27 -16.09 -6.56
CA ALA A 32 -18.47 -14.88 -6.76
C ALA A 32 -18.72 -13.83 -5.67
N ASP A 33 -19.99 -13.50 -5.43
CA ASP A 33 -20.42 -12.54 -4.40
C ASP A 33 -20.08 -13.02 -2.98
N VAL A 34 -20.37 -14.28 -2.67
CA VAL A 34 -20.07 -14.90 -1.36
C VAL A 34 -18.58 -14.86 -1.07
N ARG A 35 -17.75 -15.15 -2.08
CA ARG A 35 -16.31 -15.16 -1.91
C ARG A 35 -15.73 -13.75 -1.68
N ILE A 36 -16.23 -12.77 -2.41
CA ILE A 36 -15.82 -11.36 -2.19
C ILE A 36 -16.30 -10.87 -0.82
N THR A 37 -17.53 -11.21 -0.42
CA THR A 37 -18.04 -10.93 0.94
C THR A 37 -17.13 -11.52 2.02
N GLN A 38 -16.66 -12.76 1.86
CA GLN A 38 -15.73 -13.41 2.78
C GLN A 38 -14.37 -12.68 2.84
N TYR A 39 -13.85 -12.19 1.70
CA TYR A 39 -12.62 -11.41 1.68
C TYR A 39 -12.80 -10.04 2.35
N GLU A 40 -13.88 -9.33 2.06
CA GLU A 40 -14.16 -8.01 2.62
C GLU A 40 -14.42 -8.05 4.13
N SER A 41 -15.10 -9.09 4.63
CA SER A 41 -15.33 -9.28 6.06
C SER A 41 -14.14 -9.83 6.84
N GLY A 42 -13.07 -10.25 6.14
CA GLY A 42 -11.91 -10.88 6.77
C GLY A 42 -12.11 -12.32 7.23
N SER A 43 -13.32 -12.92 7.01
CA SER A 43 -13.58 -14.32 7.34
C SER A 43 -12.75 -15.30 6.49
N ARG A 44 -12.19 -14.81 5.38
CA ARG A 44 -11.23 -15.52 4.55
C ARG A 44 -10.16 -14.55 4.02
N LYS A 45 -8.90 -14.96 4.09
CA LYS A 45 -7.79 -14.19 3.50
C LYS A 45 -7.59 -14.58 2.02
N PRO A 46 -7.50 -13.61 1.08
CA PRO A 46 -7.16 -13.90 -0.30
C PRO A 46 -5.71 -14.40 -0.38
N LYS A 47 -5.45 -15.38 -1.25
CA LYS A 47 -4.09 -15.84 -1.56
C LYS A 47 -3.39 -14.87 -2.51
N GLY A 48 -2.07 -15.01 -2.70
CA GLY A 48 -1.27 -14.08 -3.48
C GLY A 48 -1.70 -13.96 -4.96
N ASP A 49 -2.18 -15.04 -5.58
CA ASP A 49 -2.76 -15.04 -6.94
C ASP A 49 -4.05 -14.20 -7.01
N VAL A 50 -4.93 -14.36 -6.01
CA VAL A 50 -6.16 -13.57 -5.89
C VAL A 50 -5.85 -12.09 -5.62
N VAL A 51 -4.85 -11.81 -4.77
CA VAL A 51 -4.41 -10.42 -4.52
C VAL A 51 -3.92 -9.75 -5.80
N LYS A 52 -3.15 -10.46 -6.63
CA LYS A 52 -2.69 -9.96 -7.93
C LYS A 52 -3.86 -9.68 -8.87
N ALA A 53 -4.81 -10.61 -8.99
CA ALA A 53 -6.00 -10.43 -9.83
C ALA A 53 -6.87 -9.25 -9.35
N LEU A 54 -7.08 -9.11 -8.04
CA LEU A 54 -7.79 -7.95 -7.46
C LEU A 54 -7.07 -6.64 -7.77
N ALA A 55 -5.76 -6.60 -7.59
CA ALA A 55 -4.95 -5.41 -7.86
C ALA A 55 -5.02 -5.00 -9.34
N GLU A 56 -5.01 -5.96 -10.25
CA GLU A 56 -5.15 -5.75 -11.70
C GLU A 56 -6.52 -5.13 -12.03
N VAL A 57 -7.61 -5.70 -11.51
CA VAL A 57 -8.97 -5.14 -11.70
C VAL A 57 -9.08 -3.73 -11.13
N PHE A 58 -8.45 -3.45 -9.99
CA PHE A 58 -8.44 -2.12 -9.40
C PHE A 58 -7.48 -1.15 -10.07
N GLY A 59 -6.56 -1.62 -10.92
CA GLY A 59 -5.51 -0.82 -11.55
C GLY A 59 -4.55 -0.23 -10.51
N ILE A 60 -4.12 -1.04 -9.53
CA ILE A 60 -3.20 -0.64 -8.45
C ILE A 60 -2.08 -1.67 -8.27
N SER A 61 -1.04 -1.31 -7.54
CA SER A 61 0.01 -2.25 -7.14
C SER A 61 -0.55 -3.30 -6.16
N PRO A 62 -0.19 -4.59 -6.28
CA PRO A 62 -0.51 -5.61 -5.29
C PRO A 62 -0.04 -5.25 -3.88
N PHE A 63 1.07 -4.51 -3.76
CA PHE A 63 1.57 -4.02 -2.48
C PHE A 63 0.58 -3.08 -1.77
N ALA A 64 -0.17 -2.27 -2.52
CA ALA A 64 -1.19 -1.38 -1.95
C ALA A 64 -2.34 -2.15 -1.28
N LEU A 65 -2.62 -3.40 -1.68
CA LEU A 65 -3.58 -4.27 -1.01
C LEU A 65 -2.98 -5.04 0.17
N SER A 66 -1.69 -5.41 0.08
CA SER A 66 -1.04 -6.36 1.00
C SER A 66 -0.41 -5.70 2.23
N ILE A 67 -0.61 -4.40 2.44
CA ILE A 67 -0.09 -3.70 3.62
C ILE A 67 -0.65 -4.37 4.88
N SER A 68 0.21 -4.66 5.86
CA SER A 68 -0.22 -5.11 7.18
C SER A 68 -1.18 -4.12 7.84
N ASP A 69 -2.03 -4.61 8.72
CA ASP A 69 -2.92 -3.73 9.50
C ASP A 69 -2.07 -2.87 10.43
N ILE A 70 -2.10 -1.57 10.22
CA ILE A 70 -1.32 -0.56 10.97
C ILE A 70 -2.21 0.29 11.89
N ASP A 71 -3.42 -0.18 12.20
CA ASP A 71 -4.35 0.56 13.06
C ASP A 71 -3.93 0.49 14.55
N ASP A 72 -3.10 -0.51 14.93
CA ASP A 72 -2.51 -0.62 16.25
C ASP A 72 -1.13 0.08 16.30
N PRO A 73 -0.94 1.09 17.16
CA PRO A 73 0.34 1.77 17.34
C PRO A 73 1.51 0.82 17.70
N LEU A 74 1.24 -0.29 18.38
CA LEU A 74 2.28 -1.28 18.70
C LEU A 74 2.78 -2.00 17.45
N VAL A 75 1.90 -2.29 16.49
CA VAL A 75 2.31 -2.88 15.19
C VAL A 75 3.21 -1.91 14.44
N ILE A 76 2.88 -0.62 14.44
CA ILE A 76 3.72 0.42 13.83
C ILE A 76 5.08 0.46 14.53
N LEU A 77 5.12 0.49 15.87
CA LEU A 77 6.36 0.58 16.64
C LEU A 77 7.26 -0.64 16.38
N HIS A 78 6.72 -1.86 16.39
CA HIS A 78 7.49 -3.05 16.06
C HIS A 78 7.96 -3.09 14.61
N THR A 79 7.22 -2.49 13.68
CA THR A 79 7.68 -2.31 12.30
C THR A 79 8.87 -1.34 12.25
N LEU A 80 8.86 -0.27 13.05
CA LEU A 80 9.97 0.67 13.16
C LEU A 80 11.21 0.02 13.79
N PHE A 81 11.05 -0.86 14.79
CA PHE A 81 12.17 -1.65 15.34
C PHE A 81 12.77 -2.58 14.28
N ALA A 82 11.95 -3.26 13.49
CA ALA A 82 12.46 -4.04 12.37
C ALA A 82 13.18 -3.18 11.31
N MET A 83 12.78 -1.91 11.14
CA MET A 83 13.49 -0.97 10.27
C MET A 83 14.86 -0.56 10.86
N GLU A 84 14.99 -0.45 12.18
CA GLU A 84 16.29 -0.26 12.84
C GLU A 84 17.22 -1.45 12.52
N ASP A 85 16.74 -2.70 12.69
CA ASP A 85 17.53 -3.91 12.45
C ASP A 85 17.96 -4.08 10.98
N ILE A 86 17.07 -3.76 10.02
CA ILE A 86 17.27 -4.05 8.59
C ILE A 86 17.93 -2.87 7.85
N TYR A 87 17.52 -1.65 8.18
CA TYR A 87 17.90 -0.44 7.45
C TYR A 87 18.80 0.50 8.24
N GLY A 88 19.15 0.14 9.50
CA GLY A 88 19.90 1.04 10.39
C GLY A 88 19.15 2.33 10.69
N ALA A 89 17.81 2.26 10.79
CA ALA A 89 16.99 3.41 11.10
C ALA A 89 17.20 3.87 12.55
N TRP A 90 17.08 5.17 12.81
CA TRP A 90 17.03 5.70 14.19
C TRP A 90 16.06 6.87 14.29
N VAL A 91 15.67 7.18 15.50
CA VAL A 91 14.76 8.30 15.76
C VAL A 91 15.49 9.45 16.43
N GLU A 92 15.17 10.67 15.98
CA GLU A 92 15.63 11.90 16.60
C GLU A 92 14.44 12.72 17.07
N LYS A 93 14.60 13.33 18.25
CA LYS A 93 13.61 14.27 18.78
C LYS A 93 14.10 15.69 18.55
N ASN A 94 13.39 16.44 17.74
CA ASN A 94 13.51 17.89 17.63
C ASN A 94 12.47 18.57 18.54
N LEU A 95 12.55 19.88 18.73
CA LEU A 95 11.73 20.65 19.69
C LEU A 95 10.24 20.27 19.75
N SER A 96 9.63 19.93 18.61
CA SER A 96 8.19 19.60 18.50
C SER A 96 7.88 18.40 17.61
N ALA A 97 8.90 17.68 17.13
CA ALA A 97 8.72 16.58 16.20
C ALA A 97 9.66 15.41 16.51
N ILE A 98 9.27 14.23 16.08
CA ILE A 98 10.15 13.06 16.00
C ILE A 98 10.42 12.78 14.51
N ALA A 99 11.69 12.68 14.15
CA ALA A 99 12.13 12.32 12.81
C ALA A 99 12.67 10.89 12.81
N LEU A 100 12.33 10.13 11.78
CA LEU A 100 12.92 8.84 11.46
C LEU A 100 14.02 9.09 10.42
N ASN A 101 15.22 8.63 10.72
CA ASN A 101 16.41 8.84 9.90
C ASN A 101 16.98 7.50 9.42
N PHE A 102 17.72 7.52 8.31
CA PHE A 102 18.43 6.38 7.72
C PHE A 102 19.79 6.86 7.22
N ASP A 103 20.81 6.01 7.32
CA ASP A 103 22.08 6.24 6.67
C ASP A 103 22.14 5.46 5.35
N PRO A 104 21.93 6.12 4.20
CA PRO A 104 21.92 5.46 2.90
C PRO A 104 23.31 5.01 2.45
N TYR A 105 24.39 5.51 3.05
CA TYR A 105 25.76 5.25 2.60
C TYR A 105 26.39 4.00 3.21
N ASN A 106 25.87 3.55 4.34
CA ASN A 106 26.41 2.39 5.07
C ASN A 106 25.52 1.12 4.99
N ASN A 107 24.42 1.18 4.25
CA ASN A 107 23.46 0.08 4.14
C ASN A 107 22.76 0.10 2.78
N GLU A 108 22.99 -0.92 1.94
CA GLU A 108 22.40 -1.03 0.59
C GLU A 108 20.86 -1.05 0.61
N ASN A 109 20.26 -1.65 1.63
CA ASN A 109 18.79 -1.64 1.79
C ASN A 109 18.29 -0.21 2.11
N ALA A 110 19.06 0.54 2.91
CA ALA A 110 18.74 1.91 3.26
C ALA A 110 18.86 2.84 2.05
N GLU A 111 19.84 2.66 1.17
CA GLU A 111 19.99 3.46 -0.06
C GLU A 111 18.74 3.34 -0.95
N ARG A 112 18.29 2.11 -1.18
CA ARG A 112 17.06 1.89 -1.98
C ARG A 112 15.84 2.53 -1.34
N LEU A 113 15.65 2.35 -0.03
CA LEU A 113 14.54 2.95 0.70
C LEU A 113 14.62 4.49 0.68
N PHE A 114 15.82 5.05 0.82
CA PHE A 114 16.06 6.49 0.75
C PHE A 114 15.59 7.06 -0.59
N ASN A 115 15.95 6.43 -1.72
CA ASN A 115 15.49 6.86 -3.04
C ASN A 115 13.95 6.81 -3.16
N MET A 116 13.31 5.76 -2.66
CA MET A 116 11.84 5.65 -2.64
C MET A 116 11.20 6.76 -1.78
N LEU A 117 11.82 7.13 -0.66
CA LEU A 117 11.34 8.23 0.18
C LEU A 117 11.54 9.60 -0.50
N CYS A 118 12.63 9.77 -1.27
CA CYS A 118 12.83 10.96 -2.09
C CYS A 118 11.74 11.09 -3.17
N ASP A 119 11.37 9.99 -3.83
CA ASP A 119 10.25 9.98 -4.78
C ASP A 119 8.94 10.40 -4.10
N TRP A 120 8.68 9.83 -2.93
CA TRP A 120 7.48 10.20 -2.16
C TRP A 120 7.49 11.67 -1.78
N ARG A 121 8.61 12.20 -1.27
CA ARG A 121 8.77 13.62 -0.94
C ARG A 121 8.49 14.51 -2.15
N ASN A 122 9.08 14.19 -3.31
CA ASN A 122 8.90 14.96 -4.53
C ASN A 122 7.42 15.02 -4.97
N GLN A 123 6.71 13.91 -4.91
CA GLN A 123 5.28 13.87 -5.25
C GLN A 123 4.42 14.59 -4.21
N PHE A 124 4.78 14.47 -2.93
CA PHE A 124 4.11 15.20 -1.86
C PHE A 124 4.26 16.71 -2.02
N GLU A 125 5.48 17.20 -2.34
CA GLU A 125 5.73 18.62 -2.61
C GLU A 125 4.94 19.13 -3.83
N LYS A 126 4.88 18.37 -4.92
CA LYS A 126 4.03 18.71 -6.06
C LYS A 126 2.56 18.89 -5.65
N ARG A 127 2.06 18.01 -4.78
CA ARG A 127 0.68 18.09 -4.30
C ARG A 127 0.44 19.33 -3.44
N ILE A 128 1.30 19.62 -2.45
CA ILE A 128 1.09 20.77 -1.55
C ILE A 128 1.24 22.11 -2.27
N ASN A 129 2.06 22.14 -3.34
CA ASN A 129 2.23 23.31 -4.20
C ASN A 129 1.16 23.42 -5.31
N GLY A 130 0.16 22.53 -5.33
CA GLY A 130 -0.92 22.56 -6.29
C GLY A 130 -0.53 22.19 -7.73
N ILE A 131 0.65 21.61 -7.95
CA ILE A 131 1.13 21.16 -9.27
C ILE A 131 0.38 19.91 -9.72
N ILE A 132 0.03 19.03 -8.78
CA ILE A 132 -0.81 17.87 -9.01
C ILE A 132 -1.98 17.87 -8.04
N THR A 133 -3.10 17.28 -8.47
CA THR A 133 -4.29 17.10 -7.66
C THR A 133 -4.10 16.01 -6.60
N LYS A 134 -4.99 15.96 -5.62
CA LYS A 134 -5.02 14.87 -4.65
C LYS A 134 -5.27 13.51 -5.33
N GLU A 135 -6.09 13.49 -6.36
CA GLU A 135 -6.42 12.27 -7.10
C GLU A 135 -5.19 11.73 -7.86
N GLU A 136 -4.44 12.59 -8.53
CA GLU A 136 -3.19 12.23 -9.21
C GLU A 136 -2.14 11.71 -8.21
N TYR A 137 -2.01 12.38 -7.06
CA TYR A 137 -1.13 11.95 -5.97
C TYR A 137 -1.53 10.58 -5.40
N ASP A 138 -2.83 10.36 -5.14
CA ASP A 138 -3.33 9.08 -4.63
C ASP A 138 -3.16 7.97 -5.68
N ASN A 139 -3.37 8.27 -6.96
CA ASN A 139 -3.15 7.32 -8.04
C ASN A 139 -1.66 6.91 -8.12
N TRP A 140 -0.73 7.87 -8.01
CA TRP A 140 0.69 7.59 -7.94
C TRP A 140 1.02 6.67 -6.76
N ARG A 141 0.57 6.97 -5.53
CA ARG A 141 0.85 6.15 -4.35
C ARG A 141 0.33 4.71 -4.48
N TYR A 142 -0.88 4.55 -5.02
CA TYR A 142 -1.49 3.23 -5.17
C TYR A 142 -0.82 2.38 -6.24
N ASN A 143 -0.14 3.00 -7.19
CA ASN A 143 0.55 2.29 -8.27
C ASN A 143 2.06 2.16 -8.07
N TYR A 144 2.63 2.83 -7.06
CA TYR A 144 4.07 2.80 -6.81
C TYR A 144 4.58 1.36 -6.51
N PRO A 145 5.72 0.94 -7.07
CA PRO A 145 6.69 1.70 -7.89
C PRO A 145 6.37 1.74 -9.40
N GLY A 146 5.17 1.44 -9.83
CA GLY A 146 4.78 1.32 -11.23
C GLY A 146 4.83 -0.12 -11.74
N LYS A 147 4.37 -0.33 -12.98
CA LYS A 147 4.28 -1.67 -13.57
C LYS A 147 5.65 -2.33 -13.79
N ASP A 148 6.68 -1.54 -13.96
CA ASP A 148 8.02 -2.03 -14.30
C ASP A 148 8.92 -2.25 -13.07
N GLY A 149 8.43 -1.95 -11.87
CA GLY A 149 9.17 -2.16 -10.61
C GLY A 149 10.48 -1.37 -10.50
N VAL A 150 10.73 -0.44 -11.42
CA VAL A 150 11.92 0.38 -11.45
C VAL A 150 11.69 1.62 -10.62
N VAL A 151 12.42 1.73 -9.53
CA VAL A 151 12.64 2.98 -8.78
C VAL A 151 13.54 3.84 -9.67
N GLN A 152 13.03 4.95 -10.18
CA GLN A 152 13.82 5.93 -10.95
C GLN A 152 14.64 6.77 -10.01
#